data_fbfc4011fbd5a59d793acac2d9cea375
#
_entry.id   fbfc4011fbd5a59d793acac2d9cea375
#
_cell.length_a   1.000
_cell.length_b   1.000
_cell.length_c   1.000
_cell.angle_alpha   90.00
_cell.angle_beta   90.00
_cell.angle_gamma   90.00
#
_symmetry.space_group_name_H-M   'P 1'
#
loop_
_entity.id
_entity.type
_entity.pdbx_description
1 polymer ?
#
loop_
_entity_poly.entity_id
_entity_poly.type
_entity_poly.pdbx_seq_one_letter_code
_entity_poly.pdbx_strand_id
1 'polypeptide(L)'
;SEASFRRRVQRMTGRRPTEQKEKILREVTIPETITIADLANRMSERAVDIIRLLMKQGAMHKITDVIDADTAQLIAEELGHTVKR
;
A
#
# COMPACT_ATOMS: atom_id res chain seq x y z
N SER A 1 -10.35 12.31 -37.65
CA SER A 1 -9.89 13.69 -37.65
C SER A 1 -9.07 13.98 -36.42
N GLU A 2 -8.35 15.06 -36.45
CA GLU A 2 -7.52 15.45 -35.29
C GLU A 2 -8.37 15.69 -34.06
N ALA A 3 -9.52 16.27 -34.22
CA ALA A 3 -10.41 16.54 -33.10
C ALA A 3 -10.84 15.24 -32.41
N SER A 4 -11.18 14.23 -33.19
CA SER A 4 -11.58 12.94 -32.64
C SER A 4 -10.41 12.26 -31.91
N PHE A 5 -9.23 12.37 -32.49
CA PHE A 5 -8.04 11.80 -31.88
C PHE A 5 -7.71 12.46 -30.54
N ARG A 6 -7.75 13.76 -30.50
CA ARG A 6 -7.48 14.50 -29.27
C ARG A 6 -8.48 14.17 -28.16
N ARG A 7 -9.73 14.05 -28.54
CA ARG A 7 -10.76 13.68 -27.57
C ARG A 7 -10.50 12.32 -26.98
N ARG A 8 -10.07 11.39 -27.81
CA ARG A 8 -9.78 10.03 -27.39
C ARG A 8 -8.61 10.01 -26.41
N VAL A 9 -7.56 10.75 -26.72
CA VAL A 9 -6.37 10.83 -25.86
C VAL A 9 -6.71 11.46 -24.52
N GLN A 10 -7.49 12.53 -24.52
CA GLN A 10 -7.89 13.18 -23.29
C GLN A 10 -8.69 12.24 -22.39
N ARG A 11 -9.54 11.45 -22.99
CA ARG A 11 -10.36 10.52 -22.23
C ARG A 11 -9.50 9.47 -21.54
N MET A 12 -8.52 8.96 -22.23
CA MET A 12 -7.61 7.98 -21.68
C MET A 12 -6.77 8.57 -20.55
N THR A 13 -6.27 9.77 -20.75
CA THR A 13 -5.46 10.45 -19.77
C THR A 13 -6.25 10.76 -18.50
N GLY A 14 -7.48 11.21 -18.66
CA GLY A 14 -8.32 11.53 -17.51
C GLY A 14 -8.68 10.31 -16.68
N ARG A 15 -8.84 9.16 -17.31
CA ARG A 15 -9.21 7.96 -16.61
C ARG A 15 -8.11 7.43 -15.70
N ARG A 16 -6.88 7.44 -16.19
CA ARG A 16 -5.76 6.92 -15.43
C ARG A 16 -5.50 7.63 -14.11
N PRO A 17 -5.41 8.96 -14.09
CA PRO A 17 -5.19 9.65 -12.82
C PRO A 17 -6.26 9.35 -11.79
N THR A 18 -7.52 9.21 -12.23
CA THR A 18 -8.61 8.90 -11.34
C THR A 18 -8.43 7.54 -10.68
N GLU A 19 -8.07 6.54 -11.47
CA GLU A 19 -7.85 5.20 -10.96
C GLU A 19 -6.69 5.15 -9.96
N GLN A 20 -5.63 5.88 -10.26
CA GLN A 20 -4.45 5.89 -9.39
C GLN A 20 -4.71 6.60 -8.08
N LYS A 21 -5.60 7.57 -8.07
CA LYS A 21 -5.95 8.29 -6.86
C LYS A 21 -6.78 7.46 -5.91
N GLU A 22 -7.40 6.43 -6.42
CA GLU A 22 -8.23 5.56 -5.62
C GLU A 22 -7.37 4.55 -4.88
N LYS A 23 -6.44 5.06 -4.09
CA LYS A 23 -5.71 4.21 -3.18
C LYS A 23 -6.71 3.70 -2.15
N ILE A 24 -6.86 2.39 -2.10
CA ILE A 24 -7.81 1.79 -1.19
C ILE A 24 -7.23 1.83 0.21
N LEU A 25 -7.79 2.67 1.05
CA LEU A 25 -7.46 2.70 2.47
C LEU A 25 -8.37 1.68 3.13
N ARG A 26 -7.79 0.64 3.66
CA ARG A 26 -8.55 -0.46 4.23
C ARG A 26 -8.43 -0.51 5.73
N GLU A 27 -9.48 -1.01 6.35
CA GLU A 27 -9.38 -1.45 7.71
C GLU A 27 -8.67 -2.80 7.70
N VAL A 28 -7.51 -2.86 8.32
CA VAL A 28 -6.65 -4.03 8.30
C VAL A 28 -6.76 -4.75 9.63
N THR A 29 -7.12 -6.02 9.60
CA THR A 29 -7.13 -6.86 10.80
C THR A 29 -5.75 -7.48 10.96
N ILE A 30 -5.14 -7.28 12.12
CA ILE A 30 -3.79 -7.74 12.40
C ILE A 30 -3.81 -8.73 13.55
N PRO A 31 -3.28 -9.96 13.37
CA PRO A 31 -3.10 -10.91 14.47
C PRO A 31 -1.92 -10.49 15.34
N GLU A 32 -1.64 -11.27 16.38
CA GLU A 32 -0.53 -10.98 17.29
C GLU A 32 0.81 -10.92 16.58
N THR A 33 1.01 -11.79 15.60
CA THR A 33 2.21 -11.81 14.79
C THR A 33 1.81 -11.98 13.33
N ILE A 34 2.58 -11.36 12.45
CA ILE A 34 2.28 -11.37 11.01
C ILE A 34 3.59 -11.21 10.24
N THR A 35 3.70 -11.86 9.09
CA THR A 35 4.85 -11.62 8.22
C THR A 35 4.64 -10.32 7.45
N ILE A 36 5.76 -9.73 7.01
CA ILE A 36 5.70 -8.50 6.22
C ILE A 36 4.92 -8.74 4.92
N ALA A 37 5.13 -9.88 4.28
CA ALA A 37 4.41 -10.23 3.06
C ALA A 37 2.89 -10.30 3.30
N ASP A 38 2.49 -10.93 4.40
CA ASP A 38 1.08 -11.05 4.77
C ASP A 38 0.46 -9.69 5.05
N LEU A 39 1.19 -8.86 5.80
CA LEU A 39 0.74 -7.51 6.10
C LEU A 39 0.53 -6.69 4.83
N ALA A 40 1.47 -6.78 3.90
CA ALA A 40 1.36 -6.10 2.62
C ALA A 40 0.10 -6.54 1.86
N ASN A 41 -0.15 -7.85 1.83
CA ASN A 41 -1.33 -8.39 1.17
C ASN A 41 -2.62 -7.87 1.80
N ARG A 42 -2.67 -7.82 3.11
CA ARG A 42 -3.86 -7.35 3.83
C ARG A 42 -4.12 -5.87 3.58
N MET A 43 -3.06 -5.10 3.36
CA MET A 43 -3.15 -3.67 3.09
C MET A 43 -3.27 -3.34 1.61
N SER A 44 -3.17 -4.35 0.73
CA SER A 44 -3.06 -4.14 -0.71
C SER A 44 -1.88 -3.26 -1.08
N GLU A 45 -0.81 -3.38 -0.31
CA GLU A 45 0.45 -2.68 -0.54
C GLU A 45 1.51 -3.67 -1.01
N ARG A 46 2.64 -3.16 -1.46
CA ARG A 46 3.75 -4.01 -1.86
C ARG A 46 4.67 -4.24 -0.66
N ALA A 47 5.10 -5.48 -0.50
CA ALA A 47 6.03 -5.82 0.58
C ALA A 47 7.32 -4.99 0.50
N VAL A 48 7.78 -4.70 -0.71
CA VAL A 48 8.97 -3.87 -0.93
C VAL A 48 8.80 -2.49 -0.33
N ASP A 49 7.62 -1.91 -0.44
CA ASP A 49 7.36 -0.58 0.11
C ASP A 49 7.42 -0.59 1.63
N ILE A 50 6.95 -1.65 2.24
CA ILE A 50 7.05 -1.82 3.69
C ILE A 50 8.51 -1.96 4.11
N ILE A 51 9.28 -2.72 3.39
CA ILE A 51 10.71 -2.88 3.65
C ILE A 51 11.42 -1.52 3.59
N ARG A 52 11.11 -0.73 2.56
CA ARG A 52 11.69 0.60 2.42
C ARG A 52 11.33 1.51 3.59
N LEU A 53 10.10 1.45 4.03
CA LEU A 53 9.64 2.24 5.17
C LEU A 53 10.43 1.87 6.42
N LEU A 54 10.59 0.58 6.66
CA LEU A 54 11.35 0.11 7.82
C LEU A 54 12.82 0.50 7.74
N MET A 55 13.38 0.46 6.54
CA MET A 55 14.78 0.89 6.34
C MET A 55 14.97 2.36 6.66
N LYS A 56 14.01 3.20 6.34
CA LYS A 56 14.05 4.62 6.69
C LYS A 56 14.08 4.83 8.19
N GLN A 57 13.49 3.92 8.94
CA GLN A 57 13.47 3.95 10.39
C GLN A 57 14.67 3.25 11.01
N GLY A 58 15.59 2.80 10.18
CA GLY A 58 16.79 2.12 10.65
C GLY A 58 16.63 0.64 10.90
N ALA A 59 15.54 0.04 10.47
CA ALA A 59 15.28 -1.38 10.65
C ALA A 59 15.42 -2.12 9.32
N MET A 60 16.13 -3.24 9.35
CA MET A 60 16.30 -4.08 8.19
C MET A 60 15.52 -5.37 8.38
N HIS A 61 14.57 -5.61 7.49
CA HIS A 61 13.72 -6.79 7.53
C HIS A 61 13.61 -7.43 6.16
N LYS A 62 13.29 -8.71 6.14
CA LYS A 62 12.97 -9.44 4.92
C LYS A 62 11.46 -9.60 4.83
N ILE A 63 10.95 -9.86 3.64
CA ILE A 63 9.51 -10.02 3.43
C ILE A 63 8.95 -11.20 4.22
N THR A 64 9.78 -12.19 4.55
CA THR A 64 9.39 -13.36 5.34
C THR A 64 9.54 -13.16 6.83
N ASP A 65 10.07 -12.03 7.26
CA ASP A 65 10.25 -11.77 8.69
C ASP A 65 8.90 -11.60 9.37
N VAL A 66 8.82 -12.13 10.58
CA VAL A 66 7.61 -12.02 11.39
C VAL A 66 7.76 -10.80 12.30
N ILE A 67 6.72 -9.97 12.32
CA ILE A 67 6.68 -8.79 13.18
C ILE A 67 5.48 -8.90 14.10
N ASP A 68 5.54 -8.19 15.22
CA ASP A 68 4.43 -8.18 16.16
C ASP A 68 3.32 -7.23 15.71
N ALA A 69 2.18 -7.32 16.39
CA ALA A 69 1.02 -6.51 16.04
C ALA A 69 1.29 -5.02 16.20
N ASP A 70 2.07 -4.63 17.20
CA ASP A 70 2.38 -3.23 17.44
C ASP A 70 3.18 -2.65 16.28
N THR A 71 4.20 -3.36 15.83
CA THR A 71 5.00 -2.93 14.68
C THR A 71 4.16 -2.89 13.42
N ALA A 72 3.33 -3.91 13.20
CA ALA A 72 2.45 -3.97 12.03
C ALA A 72 1.46 -2.80 12.05
N GLN A 73 0.93 -2.45 13.21
CA GLN A 73 0.03 -1.33 13.35
C GLN A 73 0.69 -0.01 12.97
N LEU A 74 1.91 0.21 13.43
CA LEU A 74 2.66 1.42 13.09
C LEU A 74 2.87 1.53 11.58
N ILE A 75 3.22 0.42 10.95
CA ILE A 75 3.43 0.39 9.51
C ILE A 75 2.14 0.73 8.77
N ALA A 76 1.03 0.11 9.16
CA ALA A 76 -0.26 0.35 8.52
C ALA A 76 -0.69 1.79 8.67
N GLU A 77 -0.53 2.37 9.86
CA GLU A 77 -0.88 3.76 10.11
C GLU A 77 -0.02 4.72 9.30
N GLU A 78 1.27 4.43 9.16
CA GLU A 78 2.16 5.23 8.33
C GLU A 78 1.70 5.27 6.88
N LEU A 79 1.12 4.19 6.40
CA LEU A 79 0.60 4.09 5.05
C LEU A 79 -0.84 4.61 4.93
N GLY A 80 -1.41 5.08 6.03
CA GLY A 80 -2.74 5.68 6.04
C GLY A 80 -3.89 4.71 6.21
N HIS A 81 -3.60 3.46 6.59
CA HIS A 81 -4.66 2.47 6.81
C HIS A 81 -5.13 2.48 8.26
N THR A 82 -6.34 2.04 8.47
CA THR A 82 -6.91 1.86 9.81
C THR A 82 -6.66 0.44 10.27
N VAL A 83 -6.26 0.27 11.52
CA VAL A 83 -5.91 -1.04 12.05
C VAL A 83 -6.96 -1.49 13.05
N LYS A 84 -7.35 -2.75 12.90
CA LYS A 84 -8.23 -3.44 13.84
C LYS A 84 -7.49 -4.65 14.38
N ARG A 85 -7.46 -4.78 15.68
CA ARG A 85 -6.74 -5.87 16.33
C ARG A 85 -7.65 -6.86 16.99
#